data_c1e340635accce980f5c08a186c14403
#
_entry.id   c1e340635accce980f5c08a186c14403
#
_cell.length_a   1.000
_cell.length_b   1.000
_cell.length_c   1.000
_cell.angle_alpha   90.00
_cell.angle_beta   90.00
_cell.angle_gamma   90.00
#
_symmetry.space_group_name_H-M   'P 1'
#
loop_
_entity.id
_entity.type
_entity.pdbx_description
1 polymer ?
#
loop_
_entity_poly.entity_id
_entity_poly.type
_entity_poly.pdbx_seq_one_letter_code
_entity_poly.pdbx_strand_id
1 'polypeptide(L)'
;MKKILITGGFGMVGASLSNILCQKGFKIFILDRSKKKRNLNFSNTSKIKRLYGNFNNLDQFIKIIKKNKFTTIIHLGAITQTVKSYLNPLETFKTNITGTVNILEAVRRVDKKINIIISSSAKAYGKMGIKPFIETDTLHGDYPDDVSKSAADLISQSYAKTYNLKIGIIRSSNIYGPSDKNLGRLIPGIIIKSIKDEPIKLRASSKLRRDYVYVDDVSNAYYKLMLYMNINKKKKLFIYNISSKFNLNNLEVIKTIQKLMNTNLKIITSNSSSIENITQKLNYKKAIKDLKWKPTNNFRDGILKTVNWYKKNYKNITK
;
A
#
# COMPACT_ATOMS: atom_id res chain seq x y z
N MET A 1 14.21 22.94 -1.18
CA MET A 1 13.89 21.55 -0.75
C MET A 1 12.61 21.08 -1.43
N LYS A 2 12.61 19.92 -2.10
CA LYS A 2 11.44 19.41 -2.82
C LYS A 2 10.33 19.02 -1.83
N LYS A 3 9.09 19.46 -2.10
CA LYS A 3 7.91 19.22 -1.28
C LYS A 3 7.11 18.05 -1.85
N ILE A 4 6.83 17.05 -1.02
CA ILE A 4 6.08 15.86 -1.40
C ILE A 4 4.78 15.81 -0.58
N LEU A 5 3.65 15.62 -1.27
CA LEU A 5 2.37 15.36 -0.63
C LEU A 5 2.10 13.86 -0.61
N ILE A 6 1.73 13.32 0.56
CA ILE A 6 1.33 11.92 0.72
C ILE A 6 -0.10 11.89 1.24
N THR A 7 -1.01 11.29 0.49
CA THR A 7 -2.34 10.92 1.02
C THR A 7 -2.24 9.54 1.65
N GLY A 8 -2.99 9.28 2.71
CA GLY A 8 -2.84 8.00 3.45
C GLY A 8 -1.50 7.87 4.20
N GLY A 9 -0.81 8.98 4.45
CA GLY A 9 0.53 9.00 5.07
C GLY A 9 0.58 8.46 6.50
N PHE A 10 -0.56 8.31 7.18
CA PHE A 10 -0.66 7.69 8.51
C PHE A 10 -0.91 6.17 8.47
N GLY A 11 -1.02 5.57 7.29
CA GLY A 11 -1.04 4.13 7.10
C GLY A 11 0.36 3.52 7.18
N MET A 12 0.45 2.18 7.17
CA MET A 12 1.70 1.43 7.26
C MET A 12 2.74 1.89 6.22
N VAL A 13 2.39 1.86 4.94
CA VAL A 13 3.30 2.29 3.85
C VAL A 13 3.61 3.78 3.94
N GLY A 14 2.61 4.62 4.25
CA GLY A 14 2.78 6.06 4.36
C GLY A 14 3.75 6.47 5.47
N ALA A 15 3.71 5.79 6.61
CA ALA A 15 4.61 6.04 7.73
C ALA A 15 6.07 5.65 7.39
N SER A 16 6.27 4.43 6.87
CA SER A 16 7.60 3.96 6.44
C SER A 16 8.19 4.86 5.34
N LEU A 17 7.39 5.16 4.30
CA LEU A 17 7.82 6.04 3.20
C LEU A 17 8.16 7.46 3.67
N SER A 18 7.35 8.03 4.56
CA SER A 18 7.63 9.36 5.11
C SER A 18 8.96 9.40 5.85
N ASN A 19 9.29 8.36 6.63
CA ASN A 19 10.58 8.25 7.31
C ASN A 19 11.74 8.20 6.32
N ILE A 20 11.66 7.34 5.29
CA ILE A 20 12.69 7.22 4.25
C ILE A 20 12.89 8.57 3.53
N LEU A 21 11.82 9.22 3.10
CA LEU A 21 11.90 10.49 2.38
C LEU A 21 12.45 11.63 3.25
N CYS A 22 12.09 11.67 4.53
CA CYS A 22 12.66 12.64 5.49
C CYS A 22 14.16 12.46 5.67
N GLN A 23 14.64 11.21 5.79
CA GLN A 23 16.07 10.89 5.86
C GLN A 23 16.82 11.32 4.58
N LYS A 24 16.16 11.22 3.42
CA LYS A 24 16.69 11.68 2.12
C LYS A 24 16.54 13.19 1.89
N GLY A 25 16.14 13.98 2.88
CA GLY A 25 16.12 15.45 2.83
C GLY A 25 14.86 16.07 2.23
N PHE A 26 13.78 15.30 1.97
CA PHE A 26 12.52 15.85 1.44
C PHE A 26 11.66 16.46 2.56
N LYS A 27 10.88 17.50 2.20
CA LYS A 27 9.83 18.05 3.07
C LYS A 27 8.51 17.35 2.78
N ILE A 28 7.98 16.65 3.78
CA ILE A 28 6.80 15.81 3.63
C ILE A 28 5.56 16.52 4.15
N PHE A 29 4.50 16.44 3.36
CA PHE A 29 3.17 16.89 3.74
C PHE A 29 2.23 15.70 3.71
N ILE A 30 1.53 15.45 4.81
CA ILE A 30 0.55 14.37 4.91
C ILE A 30 -0.85 14.97 4.89
N LEU A 31 -1.66 14.60 3.89
CA LEU A 31 -3.07 14.97 3.86
C LEU A 31 -3.88 14.05 4.76
N ASP A 32 -4.60 14.63 5.69
CA ASP A 32 -5.48 13.91 6.62
C ASP A 32 -6.86 14.57 6.70
N ARG A 33 -7.90 13.76 6.58
CA ARG A 33 -9.30 14.20 6.72
C ARG A 33 -9.75 14.36 8.18
N SER A 34 -9.02 13.78 9.12
CA SER A 34 -9.34 13.84 10.55
C SER A 34 -8.66 15.03 11.20
N LYS A 35 -9.36 15.73 12.10
CA LYS A 35 -8.77 16.75 12.97
C LYS A 35 -8.15 16.14 14.23
N LYS A 36 -8.52 14.91 14.60
CA LYS A 36 -8.00 14.25 15.81
C LYS A 36 -6.48 14.12 15.77
N LYS A 37 -5.82 14.39 16.90
CA LYS A 37 -4.38 14.16 17.05
C LYS A 37 -4.09 12.67 16.80
N ARG A 38 -3.13 12.38 15.94
CA ARG A 38 -2.68 11.01 15.69
C ARG A 38 -1.28 10.84 16.27
N ASN A 39 -1.09 9.83 17.09
CA ASN A 39 0.25 9.46 17.55
C ASN A 39 1.03 8.92 16.35
N LEU A 40 2.13 9.58 16.03
CA LEU A 40 2.93 9.33 14.85
C LEU A 40 4.19 8.57 15.25
N ASN A 41 4.36 7.38 14.74
CA ASN A 41 5.63 6.64 14.82
C ASN A 41 6.59 7.14 13.72
N PHE A 42 6.80 8.48 13.66
CA PHE A 42 7.78 9.06 12.77
C PHE A 42 9.08 9.33 13.53
N SER A 43 10.17 8.86 12.99
CA SER A 43 11.51 9.07 13.55
C SER A 43 12.01 10.51 13.41
N ASN A 44 11.40 11.32 12.53
CA ASN A 44 11.77 12.71 12.30
C ASN A 44 10.53 13.57 12.00
N THR A 45 9.91 14.11 13.05
CA THR A 45 8.68 14.89 12.96
C THR A 45 8.87 16.31 12.42
N SER A 46 10.07 16.89 12.54
CA SER A 46 10.33 18.28 12.15
C SER A 46 10.19 18.54 10.64
N LYS A 47 10.43 17.52 9.81
CA LYS A 47 10.29 17.60 8.35
C LYS A 47 8.92 17.18 7.83
N ILE A 48 7.99 16.79 8.73
CA ILE A 48 6.64 16.32 8.38
C ILE A 48 5.61 17.35 8.78
N LYS A 49 4.87 17.88 7.81
CA LYS A 49 3.75 18.79 8.03
C LYS A 49 2.43 18.08 7.75
N ARG A 50 1.51 18.09 8.70
CA ARG A 50 0.15 17.62 8.49
C ARG A 50 -0.68 18.73 7.85
N LEU A 51 -1.44 18.39 6.81
CA LEU A 51 -2.45 19.24 6.20
C LEU A 51 -3.83 18.62 6.44
N TYR A 52 -4.77 19.44 6.84
CA TYR A 52 -6.16 19.04 6.93
C TYR A 52 -6.85 19.18 5.56
N GLY A 53 -7.49 18.11 5.11
CA GLY A 53 -8.23 18.13 3.86
C GLY A 53 -8.68 16.73 3.42
N ASN A 54 -9.59 16.73 2.44
CA ASN A 54 -10.15 15.51 1.88
C ASN A 54 -9.96 15.51 0.37
N PHE A 55 -9.23 14.53 -0.17
CA PHE A 55 -9.04 14.36 -1.61
C PHE A 55 -10.33 13.96 -2.35
N ASN A 56 -11.38 13.50 -1.65
CA ASN A 56 -12.70 13.28 -2.24
C ASN A 56 -13.44 14.58 -2.55
N ASN A 57 -12.93 15.73 -2.09
CA ASN A 57 -13.42 17.05 -2.46
C ASN A 57 -12.42 17.71 -3.40
N LEU A 58 -12.77 17.77 -4.68
CA LEU A 58 -11.89 18.27 -5.74
C LEU A 58 -11.45 19.72 -5.51
N ASP A 59 -12.39 20.62 -5.17
CA ASP A 59 -12.10 22.06 -5.01
C ASP A 59 -11.19 22.30 -3.81
N GLN A 60 -11.43 21.59 -2.69
CA GLN A 60 -10.55 21.65 -1.54
C GLN A 60 -9.14 21.17 -1.90
N PHE A 61 -9.04 20.09 -2.66
CA PHE A 61 -7.75 19.52 -3.05
C PHE A 61 -7.00 20.44 -4.02
N ILE A 62 -7.71 21.08 -4.97
CA ILE A 62 -7.14 22.11 -5.86
C ILE A 62 -6.55 23.27 -5.03
N LYS A 63 -7.30 23.80 -4.04
CA LYS A 63 -6.80 24.87 -3.15
C LYS A 63 -5.52 24.45 -2.41
N ILE A 64 -5.46 23.21 -1.93
CA ILE A 64 -4.28 22.66 -1.23
C ILE A 64 -3.06 22.61 -2.17
N ILE A 65 -3.23 22.12 -3.41
CA ILE A 65 -2.13 22.02 -4.39
C ILE A 65 -1.62 23.44 -4.75
N LYS A 66 -2.53 24.36 -5.10
CA LYS A 66 -2.16 25.74 -5.46
C LYS A 66 -1.34 26.43 -4.36
N LYS A 67 -1.78 26.30 -3.11
CA LYS A 67 -1.13 26.95 -1.95
C LYS A 67 0.27 26.43 -1.67
N ASN A 68 0.55 25.14 -1.88
CA ASN A 68 1.76 24.50 -1.34
C ASN A 68 2.86 24.24 -2.38
N LYS A 69 2.56 24.25 -3.67
CA LYS A 69 3.52 24.03 -4.78
C LYS A 69 4.32 22.73 -4.61
N PHE A 70 3.63 21.58 -4.64
CA PHE A 70 4.27 20.26 -4.54
C PHE A 70 4.99 19.89 -5.82
N THR A 71 6.10 19.15 -5.71
CA THR A 71 6.79 18.55 -6.87
C THR A 71 6.31 17.15 -7.17
N THR A 72 5.78 16.46 -6.15
CA THR A 72 5.29 15.06 -6.26
C THR A 72 4.12 14.85 -5.32
N ILE A 73 3.12 14.12 -5.79
CA ILE A 73 2.00 13.61 -5.00
C ILE A 73 2.07 12.09 -5.00
N ILE A 74 2.10 11.48 -3.81
CA ILE A 74 2.06 10.02 -3.65
C ILE A 74 0.71 9.66 -3.03
N HIS A 75 -0.14 8.98 -3.80
CA HIS A 75 -1.49 8.63 -3.41
C HIS A 75 -1.54 7.21 -2.86
N LEU A 76 -1.54 7.11 -1.51
CA LEU A 76 -1.68 5.85 -0.77
C LEU A 76 -3.04 5.73 -0.07
N GLY A 77 -3.85 6.79 -0.09
CA GLY A 77 -5.15 6.84 0.57
C GLY A 77 -6.17 5.97 -0.15
N ALA A 78 -6.60 4.88 0.48
CA ALA A 78 -7.59 3.97 -0.07
C ALA A 78 -8.27 3.15 1.05
N ILE A 79 -9.45 2.62 0.77
CA ILE A 79 -10.06 1.54 1.54
C ILE A 79 -9.47 0.23 0.99
N THR A 80 -8.79 -0.54 1.87
CA THR A 80 -8.03 -1.75 1.49
C THR A 80 -8.41 -2.98 2.32
N GLN A 81 -9.47 -2.88 3.11
CA GLN A 81 -10.00 -3.98 3.92
C GLN A 81 -11.09 -4.69 3.13
N THR A 82 -10.88 -5.94 2.72
CA THR A 82 -11.82 -6.71 1.90
C THR A 82 -13.21 -6.76 2.52
N VAL A 83 -13.31 -7.07 3.81
CA VAL A 83 -14.61 -7.12 4.52
C VAL A 83 -15.30 -5.74 4.51
N LYS A 84 -14.55 -4.67 4.78
CA LYS A 84 -15.11 -3.32 4.75
C LYS A 84 -15.57 -2.94 3.34
N SER A 85 -14.81 -3.31 2.32
CA SER A 85 -15.15 -3.03 0.92
C SER A 85 -16.40 -3.78 0.48
N TYR A 86 -16.57 -5.02 0.95
CA TYR A 86 -17.76 -5.83 0.68
C TYR A 86 -19.01 -5.24 1.35
N LEU A 87 -18.91 -4.85 2.63
CA LEU A 87 -20.04 -4.28 3.37
C LEU A 87 -20.39 -2.86 2.93
N ASN A 88 -19.43 -2.09 2.41
CA ASN A 88 -19.61 -0.69 2.02
C ASN A 88 -19.00 -0.41 0.64
N PRO A 89 -19.53 -0.99 -0.44
CA PRO A 89 -18.97 -0.85 -1.78
C PRO A 89 -19.01 0.58 -2.29
N LEU A 90 -20.08 1.33 -2.01
CA LEU A 90 -20.21 2.74 -2.41
C LEU A 90 -19.11 3.62 -1.83
N GLU A 91 -18.82 3.50 -0.53
CA GLU A 91 -17.73 4.24 0.12
C GLU A 91 -16.36 3.82 -0.47
N THR A 92 -16.21 2.55 -0.80
CA THR A 92 -15.00 2.00 -1.42
C THR A 92 -14.77 2.61 -2.80
N PHE A 93 -15.77 2.61 -3.67
CA PHE A 93 -15.65 3.21 -5.00
C PHE A 93 -15.47 4.72 -4.94
N LYS A 94 -16.24 5.43 -4.09
CA LYS A 94 -16.06 6.86 -3.87
C LYS A 94 -14.64 7.20 -3.41
N THR A 95 -14.09 6.43 -2.48
CA THR A 95 -12.74 6.71 -1.97
C THR A 95 -11.66 6.31 -2.96
N ASN A 96 -11.73 5.10 -3.52
CA ASN A 96 -10.64 4.55 -4.31
C ASN A 96 -10.67 5.02 -5.77
N ILE A 97 -11.85 5.15 -6.37
CA ILE A 97 -12.01 5.56 -7.77
C ILE A 97 -12.15 7.08 -7.85
N THR A 98 -13.24 7.64 -7.32
CA THR A 98 -13.51 9.08 -7.41
C THR A 98 -12.39 9.89 -6.75
N GLY A 99 -11.88 9.42 -5.60
CA GLY A 99 -10.72 10.05 -4.94
C GLY A 99 -9.48 10.09 -5.82
N THR A 100 -9.18 9.00 -6.55
CA THR A 100 -8.07 8.97 -7.51
C THR A 100 -8.32 9.93 -8.68
N VAL A 101 -9.54 9.94 -9.26
CA VAL A 101 -9.92 10.89 -10.30
C VAL A 101 -9.71 12.32 -9.85
N ASN A 102 -10.14 12.67 -8.65
CA ASN A 102 -10.00 14.03 -8.11
C ASN A 102 -8.52 14.46 -7.99
N ILE A 103 -7.64 13.55 -7.60
CA ILE A 103 -6.20 13.85 -7.54
C ILE A 103 -5.63 14.11 -8.93
N LEU A 104 -5.93 13.24 -9.89
CA LEU A 104 -5.48 13.36 -11.27
C LEU A 104 -6.01 14.65 -11.91
N GLU A 105 -7.30 14.93 -11.73
CA GLU A 105 -7.96 16.11 -12.27
C GLU A 105 -7.45 17.41 -11.64
N ALA A 106 -7.21 17.42 -10.33
CA ALA A 106 -6.64 18.57 -9.66
C ALA A 106 -5.23 18.90 -10.20
N VAL A 107 -4.39 17.88 -10.43
CA VAL A 107 -3.06 18.07 -11.03
C VAL A 107 -3.19 18.55 -12.47
N ARG A 108 -4.09 17.97 -13.25
CA ARG A 108 -4.37 18.40 -14.63
C ARG A 108 -4.74 19.89 -14.74
N ARG A 109 -5.56 20.39 -13.79
CA ARG A 109 -6.03 21.77 -13.76
C ARG A 109 -5.03 22.76 -13.16
N VAL A 110 -4.18 22.32 -12.23
CA VAL A 110 -3.30 23.21 -11.48
C VAL A 110 -1.90 23.28 -12.07
N ASP A 111 -1.22 22.14 -12.17
CA ASP A 111 0.17 22.07 -12.66
C ASP A 111 0.52 20.65 -13.14
N LYS A 112 0.54 20.46 -14.45
CA LYS A 112 0.88 19.19 -15.10
C LYS A 112 2.35 18.75 -14.89
N LYS A 113 3.21 19.62 -14.30
CA LYS A 113 4.61 19.27 -13.97
C LYS A 113 4.73 18.45 -12.69
N ILE A 114 3.67 18.39 -11.86
CA ILE A 114 3.64 17.58 -10.65
C ILE A 114 3.67 16.11 -11.01
N ASN A 115 4.65 15.36 -10.51
CA ASN A 115 4.68 13.91 -10.64
C ASN A 115 3.61 13.29 -9.72
N ILE A 116 2.90 12.27 -10.20
CA ILE A 116 1.91 11.54 -9.41
C ILE A 116 2.36 10.09 -9.30
N ILE A 117 2.33 9.50 -8.10
CA ILE A 117 2.55 8.07 -7.91
C ILE A 117 1.32 7.47 -7.23
N ILE A 118 0.72 6.49 -7.88
CA ILE A 118 -0.52 5.83 -7.46
C ILE A 118 -0.21 4.46 -6.85
N SER A 119 -0.82 4.17 -5.70
CA SER A 119 -0.77 2.85 -5.09
C SER A 119 -1.87 1.95 -5.65
N SER A 120 -1.50 1.11 -6.59
CA SER A 120 -2.29 -0.02 -7.08
C SER A 120 -1.99 -1.29 -6.27
N SER A 121 -2.36 -2.47 -6.74
CA SER A 121 -2.23 -3.73 -6.03
C SER A 121 -2.12 -4.90 -7.01
N ALA A 122 -1.57 -6.04 -6.55
CA ALA A 122 -1.70 -7.33 -7.23
C ALA A 122 -3.17 -7.73 -7.47
N LYS A 123 -4.07 -7.26 -6.60
CA LYS A 123 -5.51 -7.50 -6.72
C LYS A 123 -6.11 -6.91 -8.01
N ALA A 124 -5.51 -5.88 -8.57
CA ALA A 124 -5.94 -5.28 -9.84
C ALA A 124 -5.87 -6.25 -11.04
N TYR A 125 -5.09 -7.31 -10.94
CA TYR A 125 -5.05 -8.35 -11.97
C TYR A 125 -6.19 -9.39 -11.86
N GLY A 126 -6.90 -9.43 -10.74
CA GLY A 126 -7.93 -10.43 -10.48
C GLY A 126 -7.37 -11.82 -10.16
N LYS A 127 -8.06 -12.86 -10.63
CA LYS A 127 -7.65 -14.26 -10.42
C LYS A 127 -6.40 -14.59 -11.21
N MET A 128 -5.45 -15.27 -10.58
CA MET A 128 -4.20 -15.68 -11.22
C MET A 128 -4.41 -16.86 -12.16
N GLY A 129 -3.75 -16.77 -13.34
CA GLY A 129 -3.51 -17.91 -14.20
C GLY A 129 -2.25 -18.71 -13.76
N ILE A 130 -1.69 -19.49 -14.68
CA ILE A 130 -0.54 -20.39 -14.41
C ILE A 130 0.76 -19.61 -14.13
N LYS A 131 0.93 -18.43 -14.74
CA LYS A 131 2.18 -17.66 -14.69
C LYS A 131 2.06 -16.42 -13.77
N PRO A 132 3.18 -15.98 -13.14
CA PRO A 132 3.20 -14.72 -12.40
C PRO A 132 2.86 -13.53 -13.30
N PHE A 133 2.01 -12.63 -12.82
CA PHE A 133 1.59 -11.44 -13.55
C PHE A 133 2.76 -10.51 -13.88
N ILE A 134 2.76 -10.01 -15.11
CA ILE A 134 3.65 -8.94 -15.59
C ILE A 134 2.85 -7.63 -15.76
N GLU A 135 3.54 -6.51 -15.92
CA GLU A 135 2.90 -5.18 -15.95
C GLU A 135 2.02 -4.93 -17.18
N THR A 136 2.16 -5.74 -18.22
CA THR A 136 1.35 -5.68 -19.46
C THR A 136 0.10 -6.54 -19.42
N ASP A 137 -0.05 -7.40 -18.39
CA ASP A 137 -1.22 -8.25 -18.26
C ASP A 137 -2.48 -7.41 -18.00
N THR A 138 -3.60 -7.92 -18.49
CA THR A 138 -4.92 -7.29 -18.37
C THR A 138 -5.32 -7.16 -16.91
N LEU A 139 -5.94 -6.02 -16.59
CA LEU A 139 -6.50 -5.78 -15.27
C LEU A 139 -7.95 -6.26 -15.22
N HIS A 140 -8.27 -6.94 -14.14
CA HIS A 140 -9.59 -7.45 -13.82
C HIS A 140 -9.97 -7.08 -12.39
N GLY A 141 -11.08 -7.60 -11.92
CA GLY A 141 -11.50 -7.54 -10.54
C GLY A 141 -12.87 -8.18 -10.42
N ASP A 142 -13.06 -9.01 -9.39
CA ASP A 142 -14.33 -9.68 -9.12
C ASP A 142 -15.06 -9.03 -7.94
N TYR A 143 -14.31 -8.47 -6.99
CA TYR A 143 -14.85 -7.91 -5.76
C TYR A 143 -14.62 -6.40 -5.67
N PRO A 144 -15.40 -5.66 -4.85
CA PRO A 144 -15.32 -4.19 -4.80
C PRO A 144 -13.92 -3.61 -4.57
N ASP A 145 -13.09 -4.24 -3.74
CA ASP A 145 -11.71 -3.78 -3.52
C ASP A 145 -10.81 -4.05 -4.74
N ASP A 146 -10.95 -5.20 -5.40
CA ASP A 146 -10.21 -5.54 -6.62
C ASP A 146 -10.59 -4.61 -7.77
N VAL A 147 -11.92 -4.50 -8.05
CA VAL A 147 -12.46 -3.61 -9.10
C VAL A 147 -12.04 -2.17 -8.86
N SER A 148 -12.09 -1.69 -7.61
CA SER A 148 -11.68 -0.32 -7.30
C SER A 148 -10.20 -0.06 -7.60
N LYS A 149 -9.33 -1.07 -7.44
CA LYS A 149 -7.89 -0.97 -7.76
C LYS A 149 -7.64 -1.03 -9.25
N SER A 150 -8.34 -1.91 -9.99
CA SER A 150 -8.26 -1.99 -11.45
C SER A 150 -8.73 -0.71 -12.11
N ALA A 151 -9.87 -0.18 -11.69
CA ALA A 151 -10.43 1.06 -12.20
C ALA A 151 -9.51 2.27 -11.95
N ALA A 152 -9.01 2.43 -10.71
CA ALA A 152 -8.08 3.51 -10.37
C ALA A 152 -6.78 3.44 -11.19
N ASP A 153 -6.26 2.24 -11.42
CA ASP A 153 -5.06 1.98 -12.24
C ASP A 153 -5.32 2.36 -13.71
N LEU A 154 -6.38 1.84 -14.32
CA LEU A 154 -6.75 2.13 -15.73
C LEU A 154 -7.04 3.62 -15.95
N ILE A 155 -7.76 4.27 -15.05
CA ILE A 155 -8.01 5.71 -15.09
C ILE A 155 -6.69 6.49 -15.03
N SER A 156 -5.77 6.08 -14.16
CA SER A 156 -4.45 6.72 -14.07
C SER A 156 -3.65 6.58 -15.36
N GLN A 157 -3.69 5.41 -16.01
CA GLN A 157 -3.07 5.18 -17.31
C GLN A 157 -3.69 6.07 -18.39
N SER A 158 -5.02 6.19 -18.41
CA SER A 158 -5.75 7.07 -19.33
C SER A 158 -5.31 8.53 -19.17
N TYR A 159 -5.26 9.06 -17.94
CA TYR A 159 -4.80 10.43 -17.69
C TYR A 159 -3.35 10.67 -18.13
N ALA A 160 -2.46 9.69 -17.95
CA ALA A 160 -1.08 9.80 -18.44
C ALA A 160 -1.02 9.90 -19.97
N LYS A 161 -1.78 9.06 -20.67
CA LYS A 161 -1.80 9.00 -22.13
C LYS A 161 -2.51 10.21 -22.76
N THR A 162 -3.67 10.58 -22.24
CA THR A 162 -4.53 11.62 -22.85
C THR A 162 -4.09 13.02 -22.49
N TYR A 163 -3.72 13.26 -21.22
CA TYR A 163 -3.42 14.61 -20.72
C TYR A 163 -1.94 14.89 -20.51
N ASN A 164 -1.07 13.93 -20.87
CA ASN A 164 0.38 14.04 -20.75
C ASN A 164 0.86 14.23 -19.31
N LEU A 165 0.11 13.74 -18.32
CA LEU A 165 0.50 13.73 -16.93
C LEU A 165 1.60 12.70 -16.67
N LYS A 166 2.54 13.02 -15.79
CA LYS A 166 3.63 12.12 -15.42
C LYS A 166 3.21 11.25 -14.25
N ILE A 167 2.84 10.00 -14.54
CA ILE A 167 2.23 9.09 -13.58
C ILE A 167 3.06 7.82 -13.41
N GLY A 168 3.38 7.49 -12.15
CA GLY A 168 3.92 6.21 -11.72
C GLY A 168 2.83 5.37 -11.05
N ILE A 169 2.80 4.08 -11.31
CA ILE A 169 1.87 3.13 -10.70
C ILE A 169 2.67 1.99 -10.08
N ILE A 170 2.46 1.74 -8.80
CA ILE A 170 3.02 0.59 -8.09
C ILE A 170 1.91 -0.43 -7.82
N ARG A 171 2.05 -1.62 -8.41
CA ARG A 171 1.22 -2.79 -8.13
C ARG A 171 1.98 -3.69 -7.16
N SER A 172 1.65 -3.59 -5.87
CA SER A 172 2.34 -4.36 -4.84
C SER A 172 1.61 -5.64 -4.49
N SER A 173 2.37 -6.68 -4.13
CA SER A 173 1.86 -7.87 -3.47
C SER A 173 1.44 -7.57 -2.02
N ASN A 174 1.20 -8.61 -1.18
CA ASN A 174 0.75 -8.40 0.20
C ASN A 174 1.86 -7.76 1.03
N ILE A 175 1.65 -6.50 1.40
CA ILE A 175 2.59 -5.74 2.22
C ILE A 175 2.37 -6.08 3.68
N TYR A 176 3.45 -6.32 4.42
CA TYR A 176 3.43 -6.52 5.87
C TYR A 176 4.53 -5.71 6.55
N GLY A 177 4.35 -5.42 7.84
CA GLY A 177 5.35 -4.68 8.62
C GLY A 177 4.77 -3.94 9.81
N PRO A 178 5.60 -3.17 10.51
CA PRO A 178 5.19 -2.26 11.58
C PRO A 178 4.11 -1.27 11.14
N SER A 179 3.30 -0.82 12.10
CA SER A 179 2.23 0.18 11.89
C SER A 179 1.03 -0.29 11.05
N ASP A 180 0.89 -1.59 10.75
CA ASP A 180 -0.36 -2.11 10.19
C ASP A 180 -1.42 -2.21 11.29
N LYS A 181 -2.44 -1.34 11.22
CA LYS A 181 -3.55 -1.31 12.19
C LYS A 181 -4.74 -2.17 11.76
N ASN A 182 -4.63 -2.88 10.64
CA ASN A 182 -5.70 -3.76 10.17
C ASN A 182 -5.57 -5.15 10.77
N LEU A 183 -6.15 -5.35 11.96
CA LEU A 183 -6.13 -6.64 12.68
C LEU A 183 -6.90 -7.76 11.95
N GLY A 184 -7.67 -7.43 10.93
CA GLY A 184 -8.33 -8.41 10.05
C GLY A 184 -7.38 -9.08 9.05
N ARG A 185 -6.16 -8.56 8.87
CA ARG A 185 -5.13 -9.21 8.05
C ARG A 185 -4.44 -10.35 8.79
N LEU A 186 -3.94 -11.33 8.05
CA LEU A 186 -3.35 -12.56 8.62
C LEU A 186 -2.24 -12.26 9.64
N ILE A 187 -1.18 -11.55 9.24
CA ILE A 187 -0.01 -11.30 10.10
C ILE A 187 -0.36 -10.50 11.35
N PRO A 188 -1.02 -9.32 11.27
CA PRO A 188 -1.49 -8.59 12.44
C PRO A 188 -2.39 -9.42 13.35
N GLY A 189 -3.37 -10.12 12.77
CA GLY A 189 -4.30 -10.92 13.52
C GLY A 189 -3.64 -12.04 14.33
N ILE A 190 -2.67 -12.75 13.72
CA ILE A 190 -1.92 -13.81 14.41
C ILE A 190 -1.09 -13.23 15.54
N ILE A 191 -0.35 -12.14 15.30
CA ILE A 191 0.50 -11.52 16.33
C ILE A 191 -0.32 -11.10 17.54
N ILE A 192 -1.48 -10.46 17.32
CA ILE A 192 -2.36 -10.04 18.43
C ILE A 192 -2.91 -11.25 19.18
N LYS A 193 -3.32 -12.31 18.48
CA LYS A 193 -3.78 -13.55 19.12
C LYS A 193 -2.67 -14.23 19.90
N SER A 194 -1.44 -14.24 19.38
CA SER A 194 -0.28 -14.75 20.11
C SER A 194 0.04 -13.93 21.36
N ILE A 195 -0.18 -12.60 21.37
CA ILE A 195 -0.01 -11.78 22.58
C ILE A 195 -1.09 -12.10 23.62
N LYS A 196 -2.33 -12.45 23.17
CA LYS A 196 -3.49 -12.73 24.03
C LYS A 196 -3.62 -14.18 24.43
N ASP A 197 -2.79 -15.05 23.89
CA ASP A 197 -2.92 -16.53 24.02
C ASP A 197 -4.28 -17.07 23.52
N GLU A 198 -4.81 -16.46 22.43
CA GLU A 198 -6.09 -16.83 21.84
C GLU A 198 -5.91 -17.76 20.62
N PRO A 199 -6.83 -18.72 20.36
CA PRO A 199 -6.76 -19.59 19.20
C PRO A 199 -6.86 -18.84 17.89
N ILE A 200 -6.15 -19.32 16.85
CA ILE A 200 -6.12 -18.74 15.52
C ILE A 200 -7.24 -19.33 14.69
N LYS A 201 -8.25 -18.53 14.34
CA LYS A 201 -9.32 -18.92 13.42
C LYS A 201 -8.96 -18.50 11.99
N LEU A 202 -8.70 -19.46 11.09
CA LEU A 202 -8.47 -19.20 9.67
C LEU A 202 -9.79 -19.06 8.92
N ARG A 203 -9.97 -17.93 8.25
CA ARG A 203 -11.16 -17.65 7.41
C ARG A 203 -11.00 -18.15 5.98
N ALA A 204 -9.78 -18.47 5.56
CA ALA A 204 -9.44 -18.90 4.23
C ALA A 204 -8.70 -20.24 4.28
N SER A 205 -8.69 -20.96 3.16
CA SER A 205 -7.97 -22.22 3.04
C SER A 205 -6.52 -22.09 3.53
N SER A 206 -6.07 -23.09 4.29
CA SER A 206 -4.66 -23.17 4.74
C SER A 206 -3.68 -23.27 3.57
N LYS A 207 -4.12 -23.76 2.40
CA LYS A 207 -3.33 -23.95 1.19
C LYS A 207 -3.14 -22.65 0.37
N LEU A 208 -3.86 -21.57 0.70
CA LEU A 208 -3.81 -20.30 -0.01
C LEU A 208 -2.41 -19.69 0.05
N ARG A 209 -1.76 -19.51 -1.10
CA ARG A 209 -0.40 -18.95 -1.20
C ARG A 209 -0.43 -17.51 -1.67
N ARG A 210 0.42 -16.67 -1.10
CA ARG A 210 0.55 -15.26 -1.45
C ARG A 210 1.99 -14.80 -1.41
N ASP A 211 2.33 -13.85 -2.27
CA ASP A 211 3.59 -13.13 -2.16
C ASP A 211 3.51 -12.14 -1.00
N TYR A 212 4.54 -12.12 -0.16
CA TYR A 212 4.68 -11.17 0.94
C TYR A 212 5.90 -10.28 0.73
N VAL A 213 5.73 -8.97 0.85
CA VAL A 213 6.80 -7.98 0.73
C VAL A 213 6.83 -7.08 1.95
N TYR A 214 8.03 -6.84 2.48
CA TYR A 214 8.20 -6.01 3.68
C TYR A 214 7.98 -4.53 3.36
N VAL A 215 7.38 -3.80 4.29
CA VAL A 215 6.93 -2.42 4.08
C VAL A 215 8.05 -1.46 3.67
N ASP A 216 9.27 -1.62 4.23
CA ASP A 216 10.40 -0.75 3.89
C ASP A 216 10.93 -1.02 2.48
N ASP A 217 10.85 -2.27 1.98
CA ASP A 217 11.18 -2.58 0.59
C ASP A 217 10.21 -1.91 -0.37
N VAL A 218 8.91 -1.93 -0.05
CA VAL A 218 7.88 -1.22 -0.84
C VAL A 218 8.11 0.28 -0.80
N SER A 219 8.37 0.84 0.37
CA SER A 219 8.64 2.28 0.53
C SER A 219 9.88 2.73 -0.25
N ASN A 220 10.93 1.87 -0.27
CA ASN A 220 12.10 2.10 -1.10
C ASN A 220 11.78 2.05 -2.61
N ALA A 221 10.83 1.19 -3.03
CA ALA A 221 10.37 1.17 -4.43
C ALA A 221 9.68 2.48 -4.83
N TYR A 222 8.84 3.06 -3.96
CA TYR A 222 8.26 4.39 -4.19
C TYR A 222 9.33 5.47 -4.34
N TYR A 223 10.33 5.48 -3.46
CA TYR A 223 11.44 6.41 -3.53
C TYR A 223 12.22 6.26 -4.83
N LYS A 224 12.60 5.04 -5.21
CA LYS A 224 13.34 4.77 -6.45
C LYS A 224 12.53 5.10 -7.70
N LEU A 225 11.22 4.80 -7.71
CA LEU A 225 10.34 5.20 -8.80
C LEU A 225 10.28 6.73 -8.94
N MET A 226 10.13 7.46 -7.84
CA MET A 226 10.15 8.92 -7.86
C MET A 226 11.44 9.48 -8.46
N LEU A 227 12.61 8.93 -8.12
CA LEU A 227 13.89 9.32 -8.70
C LEU A 227 13.94 8.99 -10.19
N TYR A 228 13.53 7.78 -10.57
CA TYR A 228 13.51 7.33 -11.97
C TYR A 228 12.60 8.18 -12.85
N MET A 229 11.45 8.58 -12.33
CA MET A 229 10.55 9.53 -13.00
C MET A 229 11.23 10.89 -13.23
N ASN A 230 12.01 11.39 -12.29
CA ASN A 230 12.67 12.70 -12.40
C ASN A 230 13.72 12.74 -13.51
N ILE A 231 14.48 11.65 -13.72
CA ILE A 231 15.51 11.57 -14.78
C ILE A 231 14.89 11.28 -16.15
N ASN A 232 13.80 10.52 -16.22
CA ASN A 232 13.13 10.17 -17.48
C ASN A 232 12.08 11.22 -17.87
N LYS A 233 12.52 12.38 -18.39
CA LYS A 233 11.63 13.54 -18.64
C LYS A 233 10.60 13.28 -19.74
N LYS A 234 10.92 12.53 -20.79
CA LYS A 234 10.05 12.27 -21.95
C LYS A 234 8.93 11.27 -21.63
N LYS A 235 9.24 10.20 -20.88
CA LYS A 235 8.27 9.17 -20.53
C LYS A 235 7.24 9.69 -19.52
N LYS A 236 5.95 9.35 -19.73
CA LYS A 236 4.83 9.83 -18.92
C LYS A 236 4.21 8.75 -18.05
N LEU A 237 4.22 7.50 -18.46
CA LEU A 237 3.62 6.39 -17.74
C LEU A 237 4.68 5.37 -17.31
N PHE A 238 4.66 5.05 -16.01
CA PHE A 238 5.60 4.14 -15.36
C PHE A 238 4.82 3.16 -14.51
N ILE A 239 4.79 1.88 -14.89
CA ILE A 239 4.07 0.83 -14.16
C ILE A 239 5.07 -0.21 -13.69
N TYR A 240 5.03 -0.58 -12.40
CA TYR A 240 5.92 -1.56 -11.80
C TYR A 240 5.22 -2.47 -10.83
N ASN A 241 5.44 -3.77 -11.00
CA ASN A 241 5.13 -4.78 -10.00
C ASN A 241 6.20 -4.77 -8.90
N ILE A 242 5.76 -4.77 -7.64
CA ILE A 242 6.62 -4.78 -6.46
C ILE A 242 6.24 -5.96 -5.59
N SER A 243 7.16 -6.91 -5.47
CA SER A 243 6.97 -8.17 -4.75
C SER A 243 8.28 -8.71 -4.19
N SER A 244 8.26 -9.91 -3.63
CA SER A 244 9.44 -10.62 -3.19
C SER A 244 9.40 -12.08 -3.65
N LYS A 245 10.44 -12.84 -3.33
CA LYS A 245 10.49 -14.29 -3.57
C LYS A 245 9.64 -15.13 -2.60
N PHE A 246 9.10 -14.51 -1.55
CA PHE A 246 8.39 -15.21 -0.48
C PHE A 246 6.92 -15.41 -0.83
N ASN A 247 6.64 -16.52 -1.54
CA ASN A 247 5.30 -16.99 -1.84
C ASN A 247 4.91 -18.05 -0.81
N LEU A 248 4.19 -17.66 0.26
CA LEU A 248 3.93 -18.47 1.43
C LEU A 248 2.44 -18.76 1.58
N ASN A 249 2.14 -19.95 2.11
CA ASN A 249 0.77 -20.28 2.52
C ASN A 249 0.49 -19.81 3.96
N ASN A 250 -0.78 -19.84 4.35
CA ASN A 250 -1.19 -19.33 5.66
C ASN A 250 -0.51 -20.07 6.83
N LEU A 251 -0.31 -21.39 6.71
CA LEU A 251 0.34 -22.19 7.78
C LEU A 251 1.82 -21.85 7.91
N GLU A 252 2.55 -21.65 6.80
CA GLU A 252 3.95 -21.23 6.82
C GLU A 252 4.13 -19.89 7.52
N VAL A 253 3.21 -18.95 7.29
CA VAL A 253 3.19 -17.64 7.97
C VAL A 253 2.91 -17.82 9.48
N ILE A 254 1.90 -18.61 9.85
CA ILE A 254 1.55 -18.87 11.25
C ILE A 254 2.71 -19.52 11.99
N LYS A 255 3.28 -20.61 11.46
CA LYS A 255 4.43 -21.31 12.07
C LYS A 255 5.62 -20.36 12.28
N THR A 256 5.89 -19.48 11.32
CA THR A 256 6.99 -18.50 11.47
C THR A 256 6.73 -17.53 12.63
N ILE A 257 5.50 -17.01 12.76
CA ILE A 257 5.15 -16.08 13.84
C ILE A 257 5.16 -16.79 15.19
N GLN A 258 4.54 -17.97 15.31
CA GLN A 258 4.53 -18.77 16.55
C GLN A 258 5.95 -19.07 17.03
N LYS A 259 6.85 -19.50 16.13
CA LYS A 259 8.26 -19.76 16.46
C LYS A 259 8.97 -18.51 16.98
N LEU A 260 8.74 -17.35 16.38
CA LEU A 260 9.36 -16.07 16.80
C LEU A 260 8.77 -15.50 18.09
N MET A 261 7.53 -15.85 18.41
CA MET A 261 6.85 -15.41 19.64
C MET A 261 6.94 -16.43 20.79
N ASN A 262 7.48 -17.63 20.52
CA ASN A 262 7.50 -18.77 21.41
C ASN A 262 6.10 -19.16 21.91
N THR A 263 5.15 -19.27 20.97
CA THR A 263 3.75 -19.65 21.23
C THR A 263 3.35 -20.88 20.42
N ASN A 264 2.39 -21.65 20.91
CA ASN A 264 1.85 -22.82 20.22
C ASN A 264 0.31 -22.79 20.26
N LEU A 265 -0.29 -21.82 19.58
CA LEU A 265 -1.74 -21.63 19.59
C LEU A 265 -2.46 -22.66 18.70
N LYS A 266 -3.62 -23.12 19.15
CA LYS A 266 -4.52 -23.97 18.37
C LYS A 266 -4.98 -23.24 17.10
N ILE A 267 -4.85 -23.91 15.94
CA ILE A 267 -5.35 -23.41 14.66
C ILE A 267 -6.70 -24.06 14.38
N ILE A 268 -7.73 -23.24 14.22
CA ILE A 268 -9.09 -23.68 13.87
C ILE A 268 -9.33 -23.27 12.42
N THR A 269 -9.50 -24.24 11.54
CA THR A 269 -9.83 -24.02 10.13
C THR A 269 -11.35 -24.08 9.95
N SER A 270 -11.93 -23.08 9.27
CA SER A 270 -13.32 -23.14 8.84
C SER A 270 -13.38 -23.65 7.39
N ASN A 271 -14.34 -24.51 7.08
CA ASN A 271 -14.61 -24.99 5.71
C ASN A 271 -15.35 -23.95 4.85
N SER A 272 -15.38 -22.68 5.24
CA SER A 272 -16.06 -21.65 4.45
C SER A 272 -15.33 -21.42 3.14
N SER A 273 -16.05 -21.45 2.04
CA SER A 273 -15.61 -20.99 0.72
C SER A 273 -15.14 -19.54 0.84
N SER A 274 -13.82 -19.31 0.80
CA SER A 274 -13.31 -17.94 0.90
C SER A 274 -13.56 -17.22 -0.41
N ILE A 275 -14.12 -16.03 -0.31
CA ILE A 275 -14.23 -15.04 -1.40
C ILE A 275 -12.83 -14.60 -1.93
N GLU A 276 -11.77 -15.23 -1.47
CA GLU A 276 -10.39 -14.81 -1.76
C GLU A 276 -9.74 -15.65 -2.87
N ASN A 277 -9.04 -14.98 -3.77
CA ASN A 277 -8.26 -15.57 -4.85
C ASN A 277 -7.21 -16.56 -4.33
N ILE A 278 -7.12 -17.73 -4.96
CA ILE A 278 -6.36 -18.87 -4.46
C ILE A 278 -4.85 -18.62 -4.43
N THR A 279 -4.30 -17.93 -5.42
CA THR A 279 -2.86 -17.63 -5.49
C THR A 279 -2.65 -16.32 -6.20
N GLN A 280 -1.76 -15.46 -5.68
CA GLN A 280 -1.32 -14.24 -6.37
C GLN A 280 0.21 -14.20 -6.36
N LYS A 281 0.81 -14.08 -7.53
CA LYS A 281 2.25 -13.94 -7.71
C LYS A 281 2.56 -12.87 -8.74
N LEU A 282 3.55 -12.03 -8.44
CA LEU A 282 3.99 -10.96 -9.33
C LEU A 282 5.40 -11.20 -9.84
N ASN A 283 5.62 -10.95 -11.11
CA ASN A 283 6.95 -10.81 -11.67
C ASN A 283 7.42 -9.36 -11.49
N TYR A 284 8.51 -9.16 -10.78
CA TYR A 284 9.09 -7.85 -10.49
C TYR A 284 10.43 -7.60 -11.16
N LYS A 285 10.79 -8.39 -12.19
CA LYS A 285 12.07 -8.25 -12.94
C LYS A 285 12.23 -6.86 -13.56
N LYS A 286 11.13 -6.24 -14.00
CA LYS A 286 11.13 -4.88 -14.54
C LYS A 286 11.58 -3.84 -13.51
N ALA A 287 11.12 -3.94 -12.26
CA ALA A 287 11.57 -3.06 -11.18
C ALA A 287 13.07 -3.23 -10.88
N ILE A 288 13.60 -4.47 -10.94
CA ILE A 288 15.03 -4.74 -10.81
C ILE A 288 15.82 -4.04 -11.93
N LYS A 289 15.38 -4.21 -13.17
CA LYS A 289 16.07 -3.67 -14.35
C LYS A 289 16.06 -2.14 -14.37
N ASP A 290 14.88 -1.54 -14.28
CA ASP A 290 14.69 -0.11 -14.52
C ASP A 290 14.98 0.75 -13.28
N LEU A 291 14.47 0.34 -12.12
CA LEU A 291 14.59 1.10 -10.87
C LEU A 291 15.85 0.72 -10.07
N LYS A 292 16.59 -0.30 -10.49
CA LYS A 292 17.67 -0.90 -9.68
C LYS A 292 17.16 -1.23 -8.27
N TRP A 293 15.89 -1.68 -8.19
CA TRP A 293 15.23 -2.05 -6.95
C TRP A 293 15.18 -3.58 -6.80
N LYS A 294 15.44 -4.05 -5.60
CA LYS A 294 15.22 -5.46 -5.19
C LYS A 294 14.76 -5.49 -3.73
N PRO A 295 13.95 -6.48 -3.33
CA PRO A 295 13.63 -6.67 -1.93
C PRO A 295 14.90 -7.10 -1.17
N THR A 296 15.15 -6.48 -0.03
CA THR A 296 16.35 -6.70 0.79
C THR A 296 16.04 -7.40 2.11
N ASN A 297 14.80 -7.31 2.58
CA ASN A 297 14.40 -7.93 3.83
C ASN A 297 13.97 -9.39 3.60
N ASN A 298 14.52 -10.33 4.36
CA ASN A 298 13.97 -11.67 4.40
C ASN A 298 12.68 -11.72 5.24
N PHE A 299 11.86 -12.75 5.03
CA PHE A 299 10.53 -12.84 5.66
C PHE A 299 10.63 -12.94 7.19
N ARG A 300 11.55 -13.77 7.70
CA ARG A 300 11.72 -13.99 9.14
C ARG A 300 12.11 -12.71 9.87
N ASP A 301 13.07 -11.95 9.34
CA ASP A 301 13.52 -10.68 9.95
C ASP A 301 12.44 -9.60 9.87
N GLY A 302 11.71 -9.54 8.75
CA GLY A 302 10.57 -8.65 8.62
C GLY A 302 9.46 -8.97 9.63
N ILE A 303 9.16 -10.25 9.87
CA ILE A 303 8.22 -10.68 10.91
C ILE A 303 8.74 -10.32 12.31
N LEU A 304 10.02 -10.55 12.61
CA LEU A 304 10.62 -10.20 13.91
C LEU A 304 10.47 -8.70 14.20
N LYS A 305 10.81 -7.83 13.25
CA LYS A 305 10.61 -6.38 13.36
C LYS A 305 9.13 -6.02 13.59
N THR A 306 8.23 -6.72 12.91
CA THR A 306 6.78 -6.52 13.01
C THR A 306 6.30 -6.94 14.40
N VAL A 307 6.65 -8.12 14.89
CA VAL A 307 6.31 -8.62 16.23
C VAL A 307 6.80 -7.66 17.32
N ASN A 308 8.05 -7.21 17.24
CA ASN A 308 8.62 -6.28 18.21
C ASN A 308 7.85 -4.95 18.26
N TRP A 309 7.42 -4.45 17.08
CA TRP A 309 6.59 -3.26 17.02
C TRP A 309 5.23 -3.47 17.69
N TYR A 310 4.56 -4.61 17.44
CA TYR A 310 3.26 -4.91 18.07
C TYR A 310 3.39 -5.08 19.58
N LYS A 311 4.40 -5.81 20.08
CA LYS A 311 4.65 -5.94 21.53
C LYS A 311 4.78 -4.57 22.20
N LYS A 312 5.55 -3.64 21.59
CA LYS A 312 5.74 -2.27 22.11
C LYS A 312 4.48 -1.41 22.05
N ASN A 313 3.61 -1.60 21.06
CA ASN A 313 2.48 -0.72 20.78
C ASN A 313 1.11 -1.36 21.10
N TYR A 314 1.08 -2.55 21.66
CA TYR A 314 -0.13 -3.36 21.87
C TYR A 314 -1.26 -2.58 22.54
N LYS A 315 -0.99 -1.93 23.69
CA LYS A 315 -1.99 -1.15 24.45
C LYS A 315 -2.63 -0.01 23.64
N ASN A 316 -1.94 0.53 22.64
CA ASN A 316 -2.42 1.64 21.81
C ASN A 316 -3.18 1.19 20.56
N ILE A 317 -3.11 -0.10 20.23
CA ILE A 317 -3.72 -0.66 19.01
C ILE A 317 -5.06 -1.31 19.34
N THR A 318 -5.20 -1.82 20.57
CA THR A 318 -6.39 -2.55 21.03
C THR A 318 -7.40 -1.66 21.79
N LYS A 319 -7.07 -0.40 22.02
CA LYS A 319 -8.01 0.68 22.40
C LYS A 319 -8.71 1.24 21.15
#